data_fe2b441eee32f1624f6ffce6d2da7bf6
#
_entry.id   fe2b441eee32f1624f6ffce6d2da7bf6
#
_cell.length_a   1.000
_cell.length_b   1.000
_cell.length_c   1.000
_cell.angle_alpha   90.00
_cell.angle_beta   90.00
_cell.angle_gamma   90.00
#
_symmetry.space_group_name_H-M   'P 1'
#
loop_
_entity.id
_entity.type
_entity.pdbx_description
1 polymer ?
#
loop_
_entity_poly.entity_id
_entity_poly.type
_entity_poly.pdbx_seq_one_letter_code
_entity_poly.pdbx_strand_id
1 'polypeptide(L)'
;MKVTDVRLRKIQTDGRMKALVSITLDEAFVIHDLRVIEGNSGLFVAMPSKRTPDGEFRDIAHPINSDMRQEIQDAVMKVYD
;
A
#
# COMPACT_ATOMS: atom_id res chain seq x y z
N MET A 1 15.04 1.83 7.79
CA MET A 1 14.29 2.39 6.64
C MET A 1 12.98 2.95 7.14
N LYS A 2 12.70 4.18 6.77
CA LYS A 2 11.49 4.89 7.26
C LYS A 2 10.64 5.38 6.12
N VAL A 3 9.32 5.35 6.32
CA VAL A 3 8.39 6.03 5.42
C VAL A 3 8.43 7.52 5.77
N THR A 4 8.95 8.32 4.84
CA THR A 4 9.15 9.76 5.05
C THR A 4 8.12 10.63 4.36
N ASP A 5 7.34 10.07 3.43
CA ASP A 5 6.24 10.78 2.79
C ASP A 5 5.22 9.77 2.29
N VAL A 6 3.95 10.18 2.32
CA VAL A 6 2.85 9.38 1.80
C VAL A 6 1.99 10.29 0.92
N ARG A 7 1.77 9.87 -0.32
CA ARG A 7 0.86 10.55 -1.23
C ARG A 7 -0.30 9.62 -1.54
N LEU A 8 -1.49 10.07 -1.19
CA LEU A 8 -2.67 9.24 -1.25
C LEU A 8 -3.76 9.93 -2.05
N ARG A 9 -4.38 9.20 -2.96
CA ARG A 9 -5.54 9.67 -3.71
C ARG A 9 -6.70 8.73 -3.44
N LYS A 10 -7.73 9.24 -2.79
CA LYS A 10 -8.94 8.46 -2.54
C LYS A 10 -9.69 8.22 -3.83
N ILE A 11 -10.24 7.02 -3.96
CA ILE A 11 -11.02 6.62 -5.11
C ILE A 11 -12.46 6.44 -4.67
N GLN A 12 -13.36 7.13 -5.36
CA GLN A 12 -14.79 6.98 -5.10
C GLN A 12 -15.31 5.84 -5.96
N THR A 13 -15.44 4.68 -5.33
CA THR A 13 -15.92 3.49 -6.00
C THR A 13 -16.70 2.64 -5.00
N ASP A 14 -17.64 1.86 -5.53
CA ASP A 14 -18.38 0.89 -4.73
C ASP A 14 -17.56 -0.38 -4.47
N GLY A 15 -16.38 -0.48 -5.11
CA GLY A 15 -15.52 -1.62 -4.93
C GLY A 15 -14.71 -1.59 -3.65
N ARG A 16 -13.83 -2.56 -3.49
CA ARG A 16 -13.01 -2.70 -2.30
C ARG A 16 -11.80 -1.77 -2.29
N MET A 17 -11.35 -1.30 -3.45
CA MET A 17 -10.19 -0.40 -3.52
C MET A 17 -10.64 1.01 -3.16
N LYS A 18 -10.09 1.55 -2.09
CA LYS A 18 -10.49 2.84 -1.53
C LYS A 18 -9.51 3.96 -1.82
N ALA A 19 -8.26 3.64 -2.11
CA ALA A 19 -7.25 4.66 -2.42
C ALA A 19 -6.07 4.05 -3.15
N LEU A 20 -5.42 4.89 -3.95
CA LEU A 20 -4.09 4.61 -4.52
C LEU A 20 -3.05 5.39 -3.73
N VAL A 21 -1.92 4.77 -3.49
CA VAL A 21 -0.92 5.33 -2.60
C VAL A 21 0.47 5.20 -3.19
N SER A 22 1.28 6.24 -2.99
CA SER A 22 2.72 6.18 -3.21
C SER A 22 3.40 6.51 -1.89
N ILE A 23 4.45 5.80 -1.56
CA ILE A 23 5.23 6.06 -0.35
C ILE A 23 6.67 6.36 -0.72
N THR A 24 7.29 7.25 0.06
CA THR A 24 8.71 7.56 -0.05
C THR A 24 9.43 6.97 1.15
N LEU A 25 10.56 6.32 0.90
CA LEU A 25 11.38 5.71 1.94
C LEU A 25 12.68 6.49 2.05
N ASP A 26 13.02 6.92 3.27
CA ASP A 26 14.29 7.62 3.57
C ASP A 26 14.55 8.82 2.67
N GLU A 27 13.49 9.47 2.16
CA GLU A 27 13.60 10.58 1.21
C GLU A 27 14.40 10.24 -0.05
N ALA A 28 14.56 8.96 -0.35
CA ALA A 28 15.45 8.50 -1.42
C ALA A 28 14.82 7.50 -2.37
N PHE A 29 13.70 6.88 -1.99
CA PHE A 29 13.11 5.81 -2.79
C PHE A 29 11.59 5.88 -2.73
N VAL A 30 10.95 5.83 -3.89
CA VAL A 30 9.48 5.89 -3.99
C VAL A 30 8.94 4.56 -4.47
N ILE A 31 7.89 4.08 -3.84
CA ILE A 31 7.13 2.93 -4.31
C ILE A 31 5.73 3.41 -4.67
N HIS A 32 5.33 3.16 -5.91
CA HIS A 32 4.01 3.51 -6.43
C HIS A 32 3.06 2.32 -6.37
N ASP A 33 1.78 2.61 -6.53
CA ASP A 33 0.72 1.61 -6.73
C ASP A 33 0.42 0.74 -5.52
N LEU A 34 0.70 1.24 -4.32
CA LEU A 34 0.09 0.65 -3.13
C LEU A 34 -1.39 1.00 -3.13
N ARG A 35 -2.20 0.22 -2.44
CA ARG A 35 -3.65 0.42 -2.39
C ARG A 35 -4.16 0.27 -0.98
N VAL A 36 -5.15 1.09 -0.64
CA VAL A 36 -5.94 0.86 0.56
C VAL A 36 -7.16 0.06 0.14
N ILE A 37 -7.34 -1.10 0.75
CA ILE A 37 -8.38 -2.05 0.39
C ILE A 37 -9.24 -2.34 1.61
N GLU A 38 -10.55 -2.40 1.39
CA GLU A 38 -11.49 -2.81 2.42
C GLU A 38 -11.60 -4.33 2.42
N GLY A 39 -11.06 -4.94 3.47
CA GLY A 39 -11.13 -6.38 3.68
C GLY A 39 -12.25 -6.75 4.64
N ASN A 40 -12.35 -8.04 4.95
CA ASN A 40 -13.41 -8.55 5.85
C ASN A 40 -13.23 -8.04 7.28
N SER A 41 -12.01 -7.75 7.68
CA SER A 41 -11.70 -7.29 9.05
C SER A 41 -11.40 -5.80 9.12
N GLY A 42 -11.58 -5.07 8.04
CA GLY A 42 -11.31 -3.64 7.99
C GLY A 42 -10.38 -3.28 6.86
N LEU A 43 -9.87 -2.05 6.91
CA LEU A 43 -8.98 -1.53 5.87
C LEU A 43 -7.56 -2.05 6.05
N PHE A 44 -6.90 -2.33 4.94
CA PHE A 44 -5.49 -2.70 4.95
C PHE A 44 -4.78 -2.15 3.73
N VAL A 45 -3.45 -2.10 3.81
CA VAL A 45 -2.61 -1.61 2.72
C VAL A 45 -2.08 -2.80 1.95
N ALA A 46 -2.38 -2.83 0.65
CA ALA A 46 -1.88 -3.85 -0.26
C ALA A 46 -0.66 -3.31 -1.01
N MET A 47 0.35 -4.16 -1.16
CA MET A 47 1.56 -3.81 -1.87
C MET A 47 1.31 -3.84 -3.38
N PRO A 48 2.14 -3.13 -4.18
CA PRO A 48 2.02 -3.19 -5.62
C PRO A 48 2.26 -4.62 -6.11
N SER A 49 1.41 -5.08 -6.99
CA SER A 49 1.44 -6.46 -7.46
C SER A 49 1.29 -6.54 -8.96
N LYS A 50 1.68 -7.67 -9.50
CA LYS A 50 1.63 -7.95 -10.92
C LYS A 50 0.92 -9.27 -11.13
N ARG A 51 0.08 -9.32 -12.15
CA ARG A 51 -0.59 -10.55 -12.53
C ARG A 51 0.38 -11.44 -13.31
N THR A 52 0.50 -12.69 -12.91
CA THR A 52 1.34 -13.67 -13.58
C THR A 52 0.57 -14.35 -14.71
N PRO A 53 1.27 -15.04 -15.64
CA PRO A 53 0.58 -15.71 -16.77
C PRO A 53 -0.44 -16.76 -16.34
N ASP A 54 -0.28 -17.35 -15.16
CA ASP A 54 -1.22 -18.34 -14.64
C ASP A 54 -2.43 -17.70 -13.93
N GLY A 55 -2.54 -16.38 -13.96
CA GLY A 55 -3.67 -15.67 -13.38
C GLY A 55 -3.54 -15.29 -11.92
N GLU A 56 -2.44 -15.61 -11.29
CA GLU A 56 -2.20 -15.22 -9.91
C GLU A 56 -1.59 -13.83 -9.81
N PHE A 57 -1.64 -13.24 -8.62
CA PHE A 57 -1.00 -11.95 -8.34
C PHE A 57 0.22 -12.17 -7.48
N ARG A 58 1.31 -11.47 -7.81
CA ARG A 58 2.53 -11.48 -7.02
C ARG A 58 2.97 -10.07 -6.73
N ASP A 59 3.38 -9.83 -5.49
CA ASP A 59 3.89 -8.52 -5.11
C ASP A 59 5.16 -8.21 -5.90
N ILE A 60 5.24 -6.97 -6.40
CA ILE A 60 6.44 -6.45 -7.05
C ILE A 60 7.42 -5.98 -5.99
N ALA A 61 6.90 -5.42 -4.91
CA ALA A 61 7.69 -4.93 -3.79
C ALA A 61 6.90 -5.18 -2.52
N HIS A 62 7.56 -5.64 -1.46
CA HIS A 62 6.90 -5.86 -0.18
C HIS A 62 7.92 -5.81 0.95
N PRO A 63 7.48 -5.47 2.17
CA PRO A 63 8.36 -5.54 3.34
C PRO A 63 8.71 -6.99 3.65
N ILE A 64 9.89 -7.20 4.18
CA ILE A 64 10.36 -8.55 4.50
C ILE A 64 10.39 -8.81 6.01
N ASN A 65 9.87 -7.88 6.80
CA ASN A 65 9.68 -8.10 8.23
C ASN A 65 8.39 -7.41 8.67
N SER A 66 7.91 -7.82 9.85
CA SER A 66 6.64 -7.32 10.36
C SER A 66 6.74 -5.86 10.81
N ASP A 67 7.89 -5.44 11.31
CA ASP A 67 8.06 -4.05 11.75
C ASP A 67 7.91 -3.08 10.59
N MET A 68 8.50 -3.39 9.44
CA MET A 68 8.37 -2.53 8.27
C MET A 68 6.97 -2.56 7.70
N ARG A 69 6.31 -3.72 7.72
CA ARG A 69 4.93 -3.84 7.28
C ARG A 69 4.02 -2.98 8.15
N GLN A 70 4.23 -3.00 9.45
CA GLN A 70 3.43 -2.18 10.36
C GLN A 70 3.69 -0.71 10.17
N GLU A 71 4.95 -0.32 9.93
CA GLU A 71 5.27 1.08 9.68
C GLU A 71 4.58 1.60 8.42
N ILE A 72 4.56 0.82 7.34
CA ILE A 72 3.87 1.21 6.11
C ILE A 72 2.37 1.34 6.37
N GLN A 73 1.79 0.36 7.04
CA GLN A 73 0.37 0.37 7.37
C GLN A 73 0.01 1.61 8.17
N ASP A 74 0.76 1.89 9.23
CA ASP A 74 0.49 3.03 10.11
C ASP A 74 0.64 4.36 9.37
N ALA A 75 1.69 4.51 8.57
CA ALA A 75 1.95 5.74 7.83
C ALA A 75 0.85 6.02 6.81
N VAL A 76 0.43 5.00 6.07
CA VAL A 76 -0.60 5.15 5.05
C VAL A 76 -1.96 5.44 5.70
N MET A 77 -2.32 4.69 6.73
CA MET A 77 -3.61 4.85 7.38
C MET A 77 -3.72 6.20 8.09
N LYS A 78 -2.62 6.72 8.60
CA LYS A 78 -2.61 8.06 9.21
C LYS A 78 -2.99 9.14 8.20
N VAL A 79 -2.55 9.01 6.97
CA VAL A 79 -2.89 9.95 5.90
C VAL A 79 -4.30 9.70 5.37
N TYR A 80 -4.71 8.43 5.30
CA TYR A 80 -6.04 8.06 4.81
C TYR A 80 -7.13 8.61 5.73
N ASP A 81 -6.94 8.51 7.02
CA ASP A 81 -7.86 9.06 8.02
C ASP A 81 -7.74 10.60 8.11
#